data_47fe419c841182c0ce80a9d27d19c89b
#
_entry.id   47fe419c841182c0ce80a9d27d19c89b
#
_cell.length_a   1.000
_cell.length_b   1.000
_cell.length_c   1.000
_cell.angle_alpha   90.00
_cell.angle_beta   90.00
_cell.angle_gamma   90.00
#
_symmetry.space_group_name_H-M   'P 1'
#
loop_
_entity.id
_entity.type
_entity.pdbx_description
1 polymer ?
#
loop_
_entity_poly.entity_id
_entity_poly.type
_entity_poly.pdbx_seq_one_letter_code
_entity_poly.pdbx_strand_id
1 'polypeptide(L)'
;MKTQIIGVLGLGIFGQTIATELSSFGQDVIALDNNSTTIDSLADQVTKAAVGDITDIDFLRSAGIDTCDTVIIATGEHLESSALALLQCKKLGITNIIAKAMNNNYEEVRGTLSHFRER
;
A
#
# COMPACT_ATOMS: atom_id res chain seq x y z
N MET A 1 14.54 -7.58 12.84
CA MET A 1 13.87 -6.52 12.08
C MET A 1 12.63 -6.03 12.84
N LYS A 2 12.50 -4.75 12.97
CA LYS A 2 11.34 -4.19 13.68
C LYS A 2 10.08 -4.29 12.82
N THR A 3 8.98 -4.74 13.42
CA THR A 3 7.69 -4.81 12.72
C THR A 3 7.16 -3.41 12.46
N GLN A 4 6.74 -3.17 11.23
CA GLN A 4 6.09 -1.93 10.84
C GLN A 4 4.66 -2.21 10.38
N ILE A 5 3.81 -1.19 10.45
CA ILE A 5 2.48 -1.24 9.86
C ILE A 5 2.57 -0.49 8.53
N ILE A 6 2.31 -1.19 7.44
CA ILE A 6 2.50 -0.66 6.10
C ILE A 6 1.19 -0.69 5.34
N GLY A 7 0.75 0.47 4.86
CA GLY A 7 -0.42 0.56 4.00
C GLY A 7 0.00 0.43 2.54
N VAL A 8 -0.73 -0.36 1.76
CA VAL A 8 -0.51 -0.48 0.31
C VAL A 8 -1.80 -0.07 -0.38
N LEU A 9 -1.77 1.03 -1.10
CA LEU A 9 -2.93 1.60 -1.78
C LEU A 9 -2.83 1.32 -3.27
N GLY A 10 -3.76 0.52 -3.78
CA GLY A 10 -3.75 0.07 -5.16
C GLY A 10 -3.07 -1.28 -5.30
N LEU A 11 -3.81 -2.24 -5.84
CA LEU A 11 -3.37 -3.64 -5.89
C LEU A 11 -3.36 -4.20 -7.31
N GLY A 12 -2.69 -3.49 -8.20
CA GLY A 12 -2.28 -4.05 -9.47
C GLY A 12 -1.15 -5.04 -9.22
N ILE A 13 -0.43 -5.42 -10.27
CA ILE A 13 0.66 -6.41 -10.13
C ILE A 13 1.69 -5.95 -9.11
N PHE A 14 2.13 -4.69 -9.19
CA PHE A 14 3.12 -4.16 -8.26
C PHE A 14 2.60 -4.17 -6.82
N GLY A 15 1.40 -3.61 -6.61
CA GLY A 15 0.83 -3.50 -5.25
C GLY A 15 0.60 -4.85 -4.61
N GLN A 16 0.08 -5.81 -5.35
CA GLN A 16 -0.14 -7.15 -4.82
C GLN A 16 1.19 -7.81 -4.43
N THR A 17 2.19 -7.68 -5.30
CA THR A 17 3.51 -8.28 -5.01
C THR A 17 4.12 -7.67 -3.75
N ILE A 18 4.11 -6.33 -3.66
CA ILE A 18 4.65 -5.65 -2.49
C ILE A 18 3.89 -6.06 -1.23
N ALA A 19 2.56 -6.06 -1.27
CA ALA A 19 1.75 -6.38 -0.10
C ALA A 19 2.03 -7.79 0.43
N THR A 20 2.05 -8.78 -0.46
CA THR A 20 2.25 -10.16 -0.05
C THR A 20 3.68 -10.42 0.40
N GLU A 21 4.67 -9.82 -0.26
CA GLU A 21 6.07 -10.01 0.12
C GLU A 21 6.38 -9.33 1.46
N LEU A 22 5.89 -8.12 1.68
CA LEU A 22 6.08 -7.45 2.97
C LEU A 22 5.44 -8.25 4.11
N SER A 23 4.27 -8.81 3.87
CA SER A 23 3.62 -9.66 4.84
C SER A 23 4.47 -10.90 5.13
N SER A 24 5.07 -11.49 4.11
CA SER A 24 5.93 -12.67 4.28
C SER A 24 7.21 -12.33 5.06
N PHE A 25 7.63 -11.07 5.06
CA PHE A 25 8.78 -10.61 5.85
C PHE A 25 8.40 -10.30 7.31
N GLY A 26 7.15 -10.53 7.69
CA GLY A 26 6.72 -10.29 9.07
C GLY A 26 6.19 -8.89 9.34
N GLN A 27 5.98 -8.08 8.31
CA GLN A 27 5.38 -6.75 8.49
C GLN A 27 3.86 -6.87 8.54
N ASP A 28 3.21 -5.93 9.22
CA ASP A 28 1.76 -5.83 9.22
C ASP A 28 1.34 -5.02 8.01
N VAL A 29 0.48 -5.58 7.16
CA VAL A 29 0.10 -4.94 5.90
C VAL A 29 -1.41 -4.68 5.87
N ILE A 30 -1.76 -3.43 5.54
CA ILE A 30 -3.14 -3.03 5.25
C ILE A 30 -3.21 -2.76 3.75
N ALA A 31 -3.94 -3.60 3.02
CA ALA A 31 -4.03 -3.53 1.56
C ALA A 31 -5.40 -3.03 1.14
N LEU A 32 -5.46 -1.97 0.35
CA LEU A 32 -6.71 -1.33 -0.05
C LEU A 32 -6.79 -1.19 -1.57
N ASP A 33 -7.96 -1.48 -2.11
CA ASP A 33 -8.25 -1.34 -3.54
C ASP A 33 -9.77 -1.28 -3.73
N ASN A 34 -10.21 -0.75 -4.86
CA ASN A 34 -11.65 -0.71 -5.16
C ASN A 34 -12.16 -1.99 -5.83
N ASN A 35 -11.29 -2.94 -6.12
CA ASN A 35 -11.65 -4.18 -6.81
C ASN A 35 -11.83 -5.31 -5.78
N SER A 36 -13.08 -5.72 -5.57
CA SER A 36 -13.40 -6.74 -4.58
C SER A 36 -12.77 -8.10 -4.89
N THR A 37 -12.66 -8.45 -6.15
CA THR A 37 -12.03 -9.73 -6.54
C THR A 37 -10.57 -9.76 -6.14
N THR A 38 -9.85 -8.67 -6.38
CA THR A 38 -8.45 -8.57 -5.98
C THR A 38 -8.30 -8.65 -4.46
N ILE A 39 -9.14 -7.93 -3.74
CA ILE A 39 -9.12 -7.95 -2.27
C ILE A 39 -9.36 -9.36 -1.76
N ASP A 40 -10.38 -10.05 -2.28
CA ASP A 40 -10.69 -11.41 -1.84
C ASP A 40 -9.54 -12.37 -2.09
N SER A 41 -8.82 -12.18 -3.19
CA SER A 41 -7.75 -13.10 -3.58
C SER A 41 -6.53 -13.03 -2.67
N LEU A 42 -6.31 -11.90 -1.98
CA LEU A 42 -5.13 -11.76 -1.15
C LEU A 42 -5.42 -11.52 0.35
N ALA A 43 -6.69 -11.51 0.72
CA ALA A 43 -7.06 -11.20 2.10
C ALA A 43 -6.39 -12.11 3.14
N ASP A 44 -6.18 -13.38 2.79
CA ASP A 44 -5.54 -14.34 3.69
C ASP A 44 -4.03 -14.13 3.83
N GLN A 45 -3.44 -13.31 2.98
CA GLN A 45 -1.99 -13.15 2.92
C GLN A 45 -1.51 -11.84 3.53
N VAL A 46 -2.42 -11.03 4.02
CA VAL A 46 -2.08 -9.74 4.63
C VAL A 46 -2.83 -9.57 5.94
N THR A 47 -2.44 -8.59 6.72
CA THR A 47 -3.05 -8.35 8.04
C THR A 47 -4.50 -7.88 7.90
N LYS A 48 -4.75 -6.98 6.94
CA LYS A 48 -6.08 -6.46 6.69
C LYS A 48 -6.20 -6.10 5.21
N ALA A 49 -7.34 -6.42 4.61
CA ALA A 49 -7.64 -6.02 3.24
C ALA A 49 -9.05 -5.46 3.19
N ALA A 50 -9.27 -4.37 2.50
CA ALA A 50 -10.60 -3.74 2.42
C ALA A 50 -10.83 -3.12 1.05
N VAL A 51 -12.10 -3.16 0.62
CA VAL A 51 -12.54 -2.61 -0.65
C VAL A 51 -13.03 -1.18 -0.43
N GLY A 52 -12.54 -0.25 -1.22
CA GLY A 52 -12.99 1.13 -1.15
C GLY A 52 -12.16 2.05 -2.02
N ASP A 53 -12.48 3.34 -1.94
CA ASP A 53 -11.83 4.38 -2.72
C ASP A 53 -10.62 4.94 -1.96
N ILE A 54 -9.44 4.72 -2.47
CA ILE A 54 -8.19 5.16 -1.80
C ILE A 54 -8.01 6.68 -1.82
N THR A 55 -8.85 7.40 -2.54
CA THR A 55 -8.82 8.87 -2.53
C THR A 55 -9.77 9.47 -1.48
N ASP A 56 -10.53 8.63 -0.80
CA ASP A 56 -11.49 9.04 0.22
C ASP A 56 -10.83 8.97 1.60
N ILE A 57 -10.61 10.12 2.21
CA ILE A 57 -9.91 10.19 3.49
C ILE A 57 -10.64 9.46 4.61
N ASP A 58 -11.97 9.46 4.58
CA ASP A 58 -12.76 8.77 5.61
C ASP A 58 -12.58 7.26 5.49
N PHE A 59 -12.53 6.74 4.27
CA PHE A 59 -12.25 5.33 4.04
C PHE A 59 -10.84 4.96 4.54
N LEU A 60 -9.85 5.78 4.18
CA LEU A 60 -8.47 5.53 4.61
C LEU A 60 -8.36 5.49 6.14
N ARG A 61 -9.01 6.45 6.80
CA ARG A 61 -9.00 6.49 8.26
C ARG A 61 -9.70 5.27 8.85
N SER A 62 -10.85 4.89 8.32
CA SER A 62 -11.60 3.74 8.84
C SER A 62 -10.84 2.43 8.64
N ALA A 63 -10.02 2.36 7.61
CA ALA A 63 -9.20 1.19 7.34
C ALA A 63 -7.92 1.13 8.18
N GLY A 64 -7.61 2.19 8.94
CA GLY A 64 -6.44 2.20 9.80
C GLY A 64 -5.19 2.79 9.16
N ILE A 65 -5.31 3.47 8.03
CA ILE A 65 -4.14 4.04 7.35
C ILE A 65 -3.43 5.07 8.23
N ASP A 66 -4.17 5.79 9.07
CA ASP A 66 -3.58 6.76 10.00
C ASP A 66 -2.65 6.12 11.04
N THR A 67 -2.71 4.80 11.20
CA THR A 67 -1.81 4.07 12.12
C THR A 67 -0.56 3.54 11.44
N CYS A 68 -0.43 3.71 10.13
CA CYS A 68 0.68 3.14 9.38
C CYS A 68 1.99 3.90 9.61
N ASP A 69 3.08 3.16 9.70
CA ASP A 69 4.42 3.74 9.74
C ASP A 69 4.86 4.20 8.34
N THR A 70 4.41 3.49 7.32
CA THR A 70 4.72 3.78 5.93
C THR A 70 3.49 3.49 5.08
N VAL A 71 3.28 4.29 4.05
CA VAL A 71 2.23 4.03 3.05
C VAL A 71 2.87 3.99 1.67
N ILE A 72 2.55 2.94 0.92
CA ILE A 72 3.00 2.77 -0.46
C ILE A 72 1.80 2.99 -1.38
N ILE A 73 1.92 3.98 -2.25
CA ILE A 73 0.88 4.27 -3.23
C ILE A 73 1.28 3.61 -4.53
N ALA A 74 0.54 2.55 -4.90
CA ALA A 74 0.90 1.66 -5.99
C ALA A 74 -0.03 1.78 -7.20
N THR A 75 -0.60 2.96 -7.42
CA THR A 75 -1.52 3.24 -8.53
C THR A 75 -0.82 4.05 -9.62
N GLY A 76 0.39 3.63 -10.00
CA GLY A 76 1.22 4.39 -10.92
C GLY A 76 0.59 4.71 -12.27
N GLU A 77 -0.37 3.89 -12.72
CA GLU A 77 -1.08 4.12 -13.99
C GLU A 77 -2.13 5.23 -13.89
N HIS A 78 -2.53 5.58 -12.68
CA HIS A 78 -3.61 6.54 -12.42
C HIS A 78 -3.05 7.71 -11.64
N LEU A 79 -2.44 8.67 -12.35
CA LEU A 79 -1.74 9.78 -11.71
C LEU A 79 -2.65 10.64 -10.84
N GLU A 80 -3.89 10.86 -11.29
CA GLU A 80 -4.84 11.65 -10.52
C GLU A 80 -5.16 10.98 -9.19
N SER A 81 -5.46 9.69 -9.23
CA SER A 81 -5.74 8.93 -8.00
C SER A 81 -4.54 8.88 -7.08
N SER A 82 -3.35 8.72 -7.66
CA SER A 82 -2.10 8.71 -6.88
C SER A 82 -1.88 10.02 -6.17
N ALA A 83 -2.08 11.15 -6.86
CA ALA A 83 -1.89 12.47 -6.28
C ALA A 83 -2.91 12.73 -5.17
N LEU A 84 -4.16 12.36 -5.38
CA LEU A 84 -5.20 12.54 -4.36
C LEU A 84 -4.93 11.66 -3.15
N ALA A 85 -4.55 10.41 -3.36
CA ALA A 85 -4.24 9.50 -2.26
C ALA A 85 -3.05 10.03 -1.45
N LEU A 86 -2.03 10.54 -2.12
CA LEU A 86 -0.88 11.16 -1.46
C LEU A 86 -1.32 12.33 -0.58
N LEU A 87 -2.16 13.20 -1.11
CA LEU A 87 -2.67 14.35 -0.35
C LEU A 87 -3.44 13.90 0.89
N GLN A 88 -4.31 12.90 0.74
CA GLN A 88 -5.09 12.41 1.86
C GLN A 88 -4.20 11.76 2.93
N CYS A 89 -3.18 11.02 2.51
CA CYS A 89 -2.24 10.42 3.46
C CYS A 89 -1.49 11.50 4.25
N LYS A 90 -1.10 12.58 3.58
CA LYS A 90 -0.44 13.70 4.27
C LYS A 90 -1.38 14.35 5.27
N LYS A 91 -2.65 14.50 4.93
CA LYS A 91 -3.65 15.04 5.85
C LYS A 91 -3.84 14.14 7.07
N LEU A 92 -3.66 12.84 6.90
CA LEU A 92 -3.75 11.88 8.01
C LEU A 92 -2.48 11.84 8.87
N GLY A 93 -1.47 12.60 8.51
CA GLY A 93 -0.24 12.68 9.29
C GLY A 93 0.83 11.68 8.93
N ILE A 94 0.67 10.97 7.82
CA ILE A 94 1.68 10.01 7.38
C ILE A 94 2.88 10.78 6.82
N THR A 95 4.06 10.48 7.34
CA THR A 95 5.29 11.15 6.94
C THR A 95 6.16 10.34 5.99
N ASN A 96 6.03 9.02 6.01
CA ASN A 96 6.83 8.16 5.15
C ASN A 96 5.93 7.56 4.07
N ILE A 97 5.93 8.19 2.91
CA ILE A 97 5.08 7.79 1.79
C ILE A 97 5.96 7.48 0.59
N ILE A 98 5.77 6.30 0.00
CA ILE A 98 6.46 5.88 -1.21
C ILE A 98 5.42 5.81 -2.32
N ALA A 99 5.57 6.65 -3.33
CA ALA A 99 4.66 6.66 -4.47
C ALA A 99 5.34 5.99 -5.65
N LYS A 100 4.72 4.94 -6.18
CA LYS A 100 5.25 4.19 -7.31
C LYS A 100 4.99 4.94 -8.62
N ALA A 101 6.02 5.12 -9.42
CA ALA A 101 5.86 5.68 -10.75
C ALA A 101 5.22 4.63 -11.68
N MET A 102 4.98 5.00 -12.93
CA MET A 102 4.17 4.20 -13.85
C MET A 102 4.78 2.87 -14.31
N ASN A 103 6.01 2.60 -13.97
CA ASN A 103 6.72 1.43 -14.45
C ASN A 103 6.72 0.31 -13.42
N ASN A 104 6.15 -0.84 -13.76
CA ASN A 104 6.02 -1.99 -12.86
C ASN A 104 7.04 -3.08 -13.16
N ASN A 105 8.29 -2.73 -13.43
CA ASN A 105 9.29 -3.74 -13.72
C ASN A 105 9.83 -4.42 -12.46
N TYR A 106 10.47 -5.56 -12.67
CA TYR A 106 10.98 -6.38 -11.58
C TYR A 106 12.01 -5.65 -10.71
N GLU A 107 12.86 -4.85 -11.32
CA GLU A 107 13.91 -4.15 -10.59
C GLU A 107 13.34 -3.14 -9.60
N GLU A 108 12.27 -2.44 -9.96
CA GLU A 108 11.61 -1.52 -9.04
C GLU A 108 10.96 -2.23 -7.87
N VAL A 109 10.33 -3.38 -8.14
CA VAL A 109 9.75 -4.19 -7.07
C VAL A 109 10.84 -4.63 -6.13
N ARG A 110 11.95 -5.14 -6.66
CA ARG A 110 13.06 -5.60 -5.85
C ARG A 110 13.67 -4.48 -5.02
N GLY A 111 13.83 -3.31 -5.62
CA GLY A 111 14.37 -2.15 -4.91
C GLY A 111 13.49 -1.73 -3.73
N THR A 112 12.17 -1.72 -3.92
CA THR A 112 11.23 -1.38 -2.86
C THR A 112 11.30 -2.41 -1.73
N LEU A 113 11.33 -3.69 -2.06
CA LEU A 113 11.43 -4.75 -1.06
C LEU A 113 12.73 -4.66 -0.27
N SER A 114 13.85 -4.34 -0.95
CA SER A 114 15.14 -4.19 -0.29
C SER A 114 15.11 -3.06 0.74
N HIS A 115 14.42 -1.95 0.42
CA HIS A 115 14.30 -0.82 1.34
C HIS A 115 13.72 -1.27 2.68
N PHE A 116 12.71 -2.14 2.67
CA PHE A 116 12.09 -2.63 3.90
C PHE A 116 12.87 -3.75 4.54
N ARG A 117 13.54 -4.56 3.74
CA ARG A 117 14.30 -5.69 4.24
C ARG A 117 15.48 -5.27 5.12
N GLU A 118 16.08 -4.15 4.84
CA GLU A 118 17.28 -3.67 5.53
C GLU A 118 16.99 -2.86 6.79
N ARG A 119 15.73 -2.72 7.14
CA ARG A 119 15.35 -1.93 8.32
C ARG A 119 15.35 -2.76 9.62
#